data_fec96150f6d60b8d9b0f239a15a0738c
#
_entry.id   fec96150f6d60b8d9b0f239a15a0738c
#
_cell.length_a   1.000
_cell.length_b   1.000
_cell.length_c   1.000
_cell.angle_alpha   90.00
_cell.angle_beta   90.00
_cell.angle_gamma   90.00
#
_symmetry.space_group_name_H-M   'P 1'
#
loop_
_entity.id
_entity.type
_entity.pdbx_description
1 polymer ?
#
loop_
_entity_poly.entity_id
_entity_poly.type
_entity_poly.pdbx_seq_one_letter_code
_entity_poly.pdbx_strand_id
1 'polypeptide(L)'
;VADQFSLQGSYVVAPLAAPASADFGLASLLDEEVTLTEKLAMSMDLITDATMSVPFGGVAAATVTIIKVTCGGPLTATITTGTGLSATSRTVVVDSLLILLAASAPVTALSLARNPAVFSSVRVFLGQQS
;
A
#
# COMPACT_ATOMS: atom_id res chain seq x y z
N VAL A 1 -14.44 -19.79 2.13
CA VAL A 1 -13.17 -19.91 2.86
C VAL A 1 -12.46 -18.57 2.87
N ALA A 2 -12.09 -18.10 4.04
CA ALA A 2 -11.35 -16.85 4.17
C ALA A 2 -9.90 -17.04 3.71
N ASP A 3 -9.36 -16.03 3.06
CA ASP A 3 -7.94 -15.98 2.72
C ASP A 3 -7.16 -15.30 3.85
N GLN A 4 -5.87 -15.51 3.86
CA GLN A 4 -4.98 -14.89 4.82
C GLN A 4 -3.98 -14.00 4.10
N PHE A 5 -3.87 -12.77 4.55
CA PHE A 5 -2.75 -11.90 4.17
C PHE A 5 -1.64 -12.07 5.18
N SER A 6 -0.44 -12.36 4.70
CA SER A 6 0.72 -12.58 5.55
C SER A 6 1.85 -11.67 5.08
N LEU A 7 2.42 -10.93 6.01
CA LEU A 7 3.57 -10.07 5.76
C LEU A 7 4.68 -10.51 6.70
N GLN A 8 5.73 -11.08 6.14
CA GLN A 8 6.84 -11.64 6.90
C GLN A 8 8.16 -11.16 6.34
N GLY A 9 9.12 -10.96 7.22
CA GLY A 9 10.46 -10.56 6.82
C GLY A 9 11.27 -10.06 7.99
N SER A 10 12.43 -9.51 7.67
CA SER A 10 13.29 -8.87 8.63
C SER A 10 13.98 -7.67 8.00
N TYR A 11 14.39 -6.74 8.83
CA TYR A 11 15.22 -5.63 8.38
C TYR A 11 16.36 -5.40 9.35
N VAL A 12 17.45 -4.85 8.81
CA VAL A 12 18.63 -4.49 9.60
C VAL A 12 19.02 -3.07 9.26
N VAL A 13 19.30 -2.28 10.28
CA VAL A 13 19.84 -0.93 10.13
C VAL A 13 21.30 -0.99 10.52
N ALA A 14 22.19 -0.65 9.58
CA ALA A 14 23.63 -0.69 9.79
C ALA A 14 24.31 0.50 9.10
N PRO A 15 25.52 0.92 9.57
CA PRO A 15 26.28 1.93 8.85
C PRO A 15 26.63 1.49 7.43
N LEU A 16 26.63 2.42 6.49
CA LEU A 16 26.90 2.13 5.09
C LEU A 16 28.28 1.51 4.87
N ALA A 17 29.28 1.91 5.65
CA ALA A 17 30.64 1.44 5.52
C ALA A 17 30.91 0.10 6.20
N ALA A 18 29.92 -0.50 6.85
CA ALA A 18 30.04 -1.78 7.54
C ALA A 18 28.98 -2.75 6.98
N PRO A 19 29.31 -4.05 6.86
CA PRO A 19 28.28 -5.02 6.47
C PRO A 19 27.21 -5.09 7.53
N ALA A 20 25.99 -5.39 7.13
CA ALA A 20 24.90 -5.60 8.06
C ALA A 20 25.23 -6.81 8.95
N SER A 21 25.37 -6.56 10.23
CA SER A 21 25.73 -7.57 11.21
C SER A 21 24.99 -7.30 12.51
N ALA A 22 25.00 -8.28 13.39
CA ALA A 22 24.38 -8.16 14.70
C ALA A 22 25.01 -7.07 15.56
N ASP A 23 26.25 -6.68 15.29
CA ASP A 23 26.96 -5.69 16.09
C ASP A 23 26.42 -4.27 15.86
N PHE A 24 25.92 -4.00 14.66
CA PHE A 24 25.39 -2.68 14.28
C PHE A 24 23.91 -2.73 14.04
N GLY A 25 23.39 -3.91 13.76
CA GLY A 25 22.05 -4.06 13.26
C GLY A 25 21.01 -3.97 14.34
N LEU A 26 20.02 -3.16 14.11
CA LEU A 26 18.71 -3.38 14.69
C LEU A 26 18.01 -4.31 13.73
N ALA A 27 17.97 -5.60 14.07
CA ALA A 27 17.21 -6.56 13.29
C ALA A 27 15.82 -6.68 13.88
N SER A 28 14.80 -6.59 13.03
CA SER A 28 13.42 -6.73 13.44
C SER A 28 12.70 -7.70 12.53
N LEU A 29 11.85 -8.52 13.12
CA LEU A 29 10.98 -9.42 12.38
C LEU A 29 9.67 -8.71 12.06
N LEU A 30 9.27 -8.78 10.79
CA LEU A 30 7.92 -8.45 10.37
C LEU A 30 7.13 -9.76 10.34
N ASP A 31 6.10 -9.81 11.15
CA ASP A 31 5.26 -11.01 11.24
C ASP A 31 3.82 -10.57 11.50
N GLU A 32 3.15 -10.21 10.41
CA GLU A 32 1.76 -9.78 10.45
C GLU A 32 0.89 -10.75 9.66
N GLU A 33 -0.12 -11.26 10.30
CA GLU A 33 -1.09 -12.14 9.69
C GLU A 33 -2.49 -11.59 9.90
N VAL A 34 -3.24 -11.48 8.81
CA VAL A 34 -4.58 -10.93 8.83
C VAL A 34 -5.49 -11.81 7.99
N THR A 35 -6.60 -12.23 8.56
CA THR A 35 -7.63 -12.97 7.82
C THR A 35 -8.46 -12.01 6.97
N LEU A 36 -8.68 -12.36 5.72
CA LEU A 36 -9.40 -11.54 4.75
C LEU A 36 -10.77 -12.11 4.45
N THR A 37 -11.79 -11.27 4.40
CA THR A 37 -13.11 -11.62 3.86
C THR A 37 -13.24 -11.31 2.39
N GLU A 38 -12.61 -10.22 1.94
CA GLU A 38 -12.63 -9.80 0.54
C GLU A 38 -11.25 -9.34 0.13
N LYS A 39 -10.90 -9.57 -1.13
CA LYS A 39 -9.61 -9.14 -1.69
C LYS A 39 -9.76 -8.77 -3.16
N LEU A 40 -8.85 -7.94 -3.63
CA LEU A 40 -8.73 -7.57 -5.04
C LEU A 40 -7.26 -7.27 -5.35
N ALA A 41 -6.76 -7.86 -6.42
CA ALA A 41 -5.44 -7.54 -6.94
C ALA A 41 -5.58 -7.08 -8.38
N MET A 42 -4.86 -6.01 -8.75
CA MET A 42 -4.92 -5.47 -10.09
C MET A 42 -3.57 -4.90 -10.50
N SER A 43 -3.40 -4.76 -11.82
CA SER A 43 -2.24 -4.09 -12.41
C SER A 43 -2.74 -2.95 -13.28
N MET A 44 -2.02 -1.84 -13.29
CA MET A 44 -2.31 -0.70 -14.15
C MET A 44 -1.02 0.00 -14.55
N ASP A 45 -1.06 0.69 -15.68
CA ASP A 45 0.06 1.48 -16.15
C ASP A 45 -0.31 2.96 -16.10
N LEU A 46 0.52 3.75 -15.45
CA LEU A 46 0.36 5.20 -15.40
C LEU A 46 1.20 5.80 -16.53
N ILE A 47 0.53 6.07 -17.65
CA ILE A 47 1.16 6.56 -18.88
C ILE A 47 0.89 8.05 -19.13
N THR A 48 0.02 8.65 -18.34
CA THR A 48 -0.28 10.09 -18.42
C THR A 48 -0.09 10.72 -17.05
N ASP A 49 -0.05 12.04 -17.00
CA ASP A 49 0.09 12.77 -15.74
C ASP A 49 -1.24 12.95 -15.00
N ALA A 50 -2.33 12.44 -15.56
CA ALA A 50 -3.63 12.50 -14.90
C ALA A 50 -3.68 11.60 -13.67
N THR A 51 -4.38 12.05 -12.65
CA THR A 51 -4.67 11.24 -11.47
C THR A 51 -5.68 10.15 -11.84
N MET A 52 -5.37 8.93 -11.45
CA MET A 52 -6.24 7.78 -11.70
C MET A 52 -6.81 7.25 -10.39
N SER A 53 -8.12 7.09 -10.35
CA SER A 53 -8.78 6.43 -9.23
C SER A 53 -8.62 4.92 -9.35
N VAL A 54 -8.28 4.28 -8.25
CA VAL A 54 -8.20 2.82 -8.18
C VAL A 54 -9.60 2.27 -7.91
N PRO A 55 -10.15 1.46 -8.83
CA PRO A 55 -11.45 0.83 -8.58
C PRO A 55 -11.32 -0.24 -7.50
N PHE A 56 -12.26 -0.29 -6.58
CA PHE A 56 -12.24 -1.30 -5.51
C PHE A 56 -12.93 -2.61 -5.93
N GLY A 57 -13.56 -2.63 -7.10
CA GLY A 57 -14.19 -3.83 -7.63
C GLY A 57 -15.27 -4.38 -6.70
N GLY A 58 -15.13 -5.65 -6.34
CA GLY A 58 -16.06 -6.30 -5.42
C GLY A 58 -15.78 -6.02 -3.95
N VAL A 59 -14.66 -5.37 -3.63
CA VAL A 59 -14.37 -4.98 -2.25
C VAL A 59 -15.11 -3.67 -1.97
N ALA A 60 -15.96 -3.69 -0.96
CA ALA A 60 -16.78 -2.51 -0.66
C ALA A 60 -15.89 -1.35 -0.18
N ALA A 61 -16.17 -0.15 -0.69
CA ALA A 61 -15.56 1.06 -0.15
C ALA A 61 -15.91 1.21 1.34
N ALA A 62 -15.04 1.83 2.10
CA ALA A 62 -15.15 1.95 3.56
C ALA A 62 -14.95 0.64 4.33
N THR A 63 -14.50 -0.42 3.67
CA THR A 63 -14.15 -1.68 4.34
C THR A 63 -12.70 -2.10 4.07
N VAL A 64 -12.00 -1.39 3.18
CA VAL A 64 -10.61 -1.72 2.84
C VAL A 64 -9.70 -1.35 4.00
N THR A 65 -9.06 -2.35 4.57
CA THR A 65 -8.15 -2.18 5.72
C THR A 65 -6.71 -2.48 5.38
N ILE A 66 -6.47 -3.08 4.22
CA ILE A 66 -5.12 -3.43 3.76
C ILE A 66 -4.93 -2.91 2.35
N ILE A 67 -3.86 -2.15 2.15
CA ILE A 67 -3.44 -1.69 0.83
C ILE A 67 -1.97 -2.02 0.65
N LYS A 68 -1.64 -2.62 -0.49
CA LYS A 68 -0.27 -2.78 -0.93
C LYS A 68 -0.15 -2.24 -2.34
N VAL A 69 0.78 -1.32 -2.54
CA VAL A 69 1.07 -0.73 -3.85
C VAL A 69 2.54 -0.97 -4.16
N THR A 70 2.82 -1.59 -5.30
CA THR A 70 4.16 -1.69 -5.84
C THR A 70 4.21 -0.96 -7.17
N CYS A 71 5.29 -0.24 -7.43
CA CYS A 71 5.42 0.55 -8.66
C CYS A 71 6.83 0.46 -9.23
N GLY A 72 6.93 0.50 -10.56
CA GLY A 72 8.21 0.53 -11.28
C GLY A 72 8.78 1.92 -11.46
N GLY A 73 7.98 2.97 -11.28
CA GLY A 73 8.39 4.36 -11.28
C GLY A 73 7.73 5.12 -10.16
N PRO A 74 8.33 6.19 -9.64
CA PRO A 74 7.78 6.92 -8.50
C PRO A 74 6.39 7.49 -8.81
N LEU A 75 5.53 7.46 -7.83
CA LEU A 75 4.18 7.99 -7.92
C LEU A 75 3.76 8.64 -6.60
N THR A 76 2.66 9.35 -6.65
CA THR A 76 2.00 9.89 -5.47
C THR A 76 0.68 9.17 -5.27
N ALA A 77 0.49 8.61 -4.10
CA ALA A 77 -0.76 7.96 -3.71
C ALA A 77 -1.55 8.89 -2.80
N THR A 78 -2.82 9.08 -3.09
CA THR A 78 -3.75 9.80 -2.22
C THR A 78 -4.72 8.80 -1.62
N ILE A 79 -4.69 8.69 -0.30
CA ILE A 79 -5.48 7.74 0.47
C ILE A 79 -6.54 8.51 1.22
N THR A 80 -7.80 8.16 1.01
CA THR A 80 -8.94 8.79 1.67
C THR A 80 -9.55 7.82 2.66
N THR A 81 -9.77 8.30 3.88
CA THR A 81 -10.49 7.56 4.93
C THR A 81 -11.71 8.36 5.37
N GLY A 82 -12.74 7.67 5.81
CA GLY A 82 -13.99 8.30 6.19
C GLY A 82 -14.88 8.62 5.00
N THR A 83 -16.06 9.15 5.27
CA THR A 83 -17.07 9.47 4.27
C THR A 83 -17.69 10.84 4.53
N GLY A 84 -18.23 11.47 3.48
CA GLY A 84 -18.91 12.75 3.58
C GLY A 84 -18.03 13.84 4.16
N LEU A 85 -18.54 14.57 5.13
CA LEU A 85 -17.83 15.68 5.77
C LEU A 85 -16.69 15.24 6.68
N SER A 86 -16.67 13.97 7.09
CA SER A 86 -15.60 13.40 7.91
C SER A 86 -14.47 12.79 7.09
N ALA A 87 -14.58 12.81 5.77
CA ALA A 87 -13.53 12.27 4.89
C ALA A 87 -12.24 13.08 5.01
N THR A 88 -11.13 12.37 5.16
CA THR A 88 -9.80 12.97 5.16
C THR A 88 -8.92 12.26 4.15
N SER A 89 -8.10 13.04 3.46
CA SER A 89 -7.18 12.52 2.44
C SER A 89 -5.74 12.81 2.83
N ARG A 90 -4.86 11.86 2.60
CA ARG A 90 -3.42 12.01 2.79
C ARG A 90 -2.69 11.59 1.53
N THR A 91 -1.65 12.32 1.23
CA THR A 91 -0.82 12.11 0.05
C THR A 91 0.53 11.55 0.47
N VAL A 92 0.97 10.48 -0.18
CA VAL A 92 2.23 9.80 0.11
C VAL A 92 2.98 9.60 -1.20
N VAL A 93 4.26 9.94 -1.22
CA VAL A 93 5.14 9.60 -2.34
C VAL A 93 5.58 8.15 -2.20
N VAL A 94 5.41 7.38 -3.26
CA VAL A 94 5.76 5.95 -3.30
C VAL A 94 6.83 5.77 -4.37
N ASP A 95 8.02 5.37 -3.95
CA ASP A 95 9.12 5.11 -4.88
C ASP A 95 9.11 3.68 -5.41
N SER A 96 8.75 2.72 -4.59
CA SER A 96 8.69 1.32 -5.00
C SER A 96 7.60 0.52 -4.31
N LEU A 97 7.35 0.77 -3.02
CA LEU A 97 6.45 -0.04 -2.21
C LEU A 97 5.76 0.81 -1.16
N LEU A 98 4.45 0.63 -1.06
CA LEU A 98 3.63 1.13 0.05
C LEU A 98 2.83 -0.03 0.60
N ILE A 99 2.85 -0.21 1.91
CA ILE A 99 1.98 -1.15 2.62
C ILE A 99 1.26 -0.39 3.72
N LEU A 100 -0.06 -0.50 3.75
CA LEU A 100 -0.91 0.12 4.75
C LEU A 100 -1.81 -0.93 5.39
N LEU A 101 -1.75 -1.01 6.70
CA LEU A 101 -2.67 -1.81 7.51
C LEU A 101 -3.46 -0.83 8.40
N ALA A 102 -4.74 -0.68 8.15
CA ALA A 102 -5.54 0.38 8.76
C ALA A 102 -6.89 -0.15 9.25
N ALA A 103 -6.84 -1.10 10.18
CA ALA A 103 -8.04 -1.78 10.68
C ALA A 103 -9.05 -0.83 11.35
N SER A 104 -8.57 0.22 12.01
CA SER A 104 -9.43 1.17 12.73
C SER A 104 -9.90 2.35 11.88
N ALA A 105 -9.34 2.52 10.67
CA ALA A 105 -9.68 3.62 9.80
C ALA A 105 -9.73 3.13 8.34
N PRO A 106 -10.79 2.41 7.96
CA PRO A 106 -10.88 1.84 6.64
C PRO A 106 -10.79 2.88 5.53
N VAL A 107 -10.14 2.48 4.45
CA VAL A 107 -9.92 3.34 3.29
C VAL A 107 -11.18 3.36 2.43
N THR A 108 -11.60 4.54 2.03
CA THR A 108 -12.78 4.74 1.18
C THR A 108 -12.43 5.05 -0.26
N ALA A 109 -11.23 5.57 -0.51
CA ALA A 109 -10.76 5.85 -1.86
C ALA A 109 -9.25 5.83 -1.93
N LEU A 110 -8.73 5.44 -3.09
CA LEU A 110 -7.31 5.47 -3.41
C LEU A 110 -7.14 6.03 -4.81
N SER A 111 -6.28 7.02 -4.95
CA SER A 111 -5.93 7.61 -6.24
C SER A 111 -4.41 7.60 -6.41
N LEU A 112 -3.95 7.40 -7.64
CA LEU A 112 -2.54 7.35 -7.97
C LEU A 112 -2.22 8.36 -9.07
N ALA A 113 -1.12 9.09 -8.91
CA ALA A 113 -0.62 10.00 -9.92
C ALA A 113 0.88 9.76 -10.07
N ARG A 114 1.33 9.51 -11.31
CA ARG A 114 2.77 9.32 -11.56
C ARG A 114 3.55 10.62 -11.33
N ASN A 115 4.83 10.50 -11.11
CA ASN A 115 5.73 11.65 -11.19
C ASN A 115 5.71 12.15 -12.63
N PRO A 116 5.57 13.46 -12.89
CA PRO A 116 5.39 13.98 -14.24
C PRO A 116 6.38 13.43 -15.25
N ALA A 117 5.85 12.97 -16.39
CA ALA A 117 6.57 12.37 -17.51
C ALA A 117 7.34 11.07 -17.19
N VAL A 118 7.13 10.46 -16.02
CA VAL A 118 7.77 9.20 -15.66
C VAL A 118 6.74 8.07 -15.74
N PHE A 119 6.98 7.11 -16.62
CA PHE A 119 6.13 5.91 -16.72
C PHE A 119 6.18 5.11 -15.42
N SER A 120 5.05 4.63 -14.97
CA SER A 120 4.98 3.75 -13.81
C SER A 120 4.03 2.58 -14.06
N SER A 121 4.56 1.37 -13.98
CA SER A 121 3.73 0.18 -13.91
C SER A 121 3.42 -0.10 -12.45
N VAL A 122 2.15 -0.33 -12.14
CA VAL A 122 1.66 -0.40 -10.77
C VAL A 122 0.90 -1.69 -10.54
N ARG A 123 1.16 -2.31 -9.41
CA ARG A 123 0.34 -3.41 -8.90
C ARG A 123 -0.27 -2.98 -7.57
N VAL A 124 -1.57 -3.18 -7.45
CA VAL A 124 -2.34 -2.81 -6.27
C VAL A 124 -3.01 -4.05 -5.70
N PHE A 125 -2.89 -4.23 -4.40
CA PHE A 125 -3.64 -5.22 -3.65
C PHE A 125 -4.50 -4.49 -2.62
N LEU A 126 -5.78 -4.83 -2.59
CA LEU A 126 -6.74 -4.32 -1.61
C LEU A 126 -7.32 -5.49 -0.84
N GLY A 127 -7.45 -5.34 0.47
CA GLY A 127 -8.02 -6.37 1.32
C GLY A 127 -8.95 -5.80 2.36
N GLN A 128 -9.98 -6.57 2.70
CA GLN A 128 -10.87 -6.31 3.81
C GLN A 128 -10.58 -7.34 4.91
N GLN A 129 -10.20 -6.85 6.06
CA GLN A 129 -9.98 -7.68 7.24
C GLN A 129 -11.32 -8.17 7.79
N SER A 130 -11.37 -9.43 8.13
CA SER A 130 -12.54 -9.99 8.77
C SER A 130 -12.67 -9.57 10.23
#